data_2f2c1b22551fdb0aca4acbaa397fea02
#
_entry.id   2f2c1b22551fdb0aca4acbaa397fea02
#
_cell.length_a   1.000
_cell.length_b   1.000
_cell.length_c   1.000
_cell.angle_alpha   90.00
_cell.angle_beta   90.00
_cell.angle_gamma   90.00
#
_symmetry.space_group_name_H-M   'P 1'
#
loop_
_entity.id
_entity.type
_entity.pdbx_description
1 polymer ?
#
loop_
_entity_poly.entity_id
_entity_poly.type
_entity_poly.pdbx_seq_one_letter_code
_entity_poly.pdbx_strand_id
1 'polypeptide(L)'
;IDKGVFLRITNKDLPHRGKRKEGRHYRNVRASRPPRGESIEQRPDEVKQRKTMGHWEMDTVVGCKKSKPVLLVLTERLSRREIIMKMKDRTASSTVNAINRLERRYGKSFFKALFRSITVDNGVEFADCSGLEGSIYGGQRTKIYYCHPYSSWERGSNENQNALLRRTFPKGTDFTRVTHKAIAAAEMWLNTYPRAMFGYRCAEDVFQEHLALL
;
A
#
# COMPACT_ATOMS: atom_id res chain seq x y z
N ILE A 1 -8.81 -20.18 -21.09
CA ILE A 1 -9.57 -21.13 -20.25
C ILE A 1 -10.95 -21.34 -20.84
N ASP A 2 -11.67 -20.30 -21.28
CA ASP A 2 -12.99 -20.41 -21.91
C ASP A 2 -13.02 -21.27 -23.20
N LYS A 3 -11.87 -21.44 -23.85
CA LYS A 3 -11.75 -22.29 -25.08
C LYS A 3 -11.53 -23.78 -24.77
N GLY A 4 -11.67 -24.22 -23.51
CA GLY A 4 -11.57 -25.63 -23.16
C GLY A 4 -10.17 -26.25 -23.30
N VAL A 5 -9.12 -25.41 -23.34
CA VAL A 5 -7.72 -25.85 -23.49
C VAL A 5 -7.24 -26.66 -22.27
N PHE A 6 -7.87 -26.47 -21.10
CA PHE A 6 -7.52 -27.18 -19.88
C PHE A 6 -8.67 -28.08 -19.44
N LEU A 7 -8.42 -29.37 -19.34
CA LEU A 7 -9.43 -30.40 -18.99
C LEU A 7 -10.00 -30.26 -17.57
N ARG A 8 -9.25 -29.66 -16.64
CA ARG A 8 -9.62 -29.58 -15.22
C ARG A 8 -9.72 -28.16 -14.67
N ILE A 9 -9.30 -27.15 -15.41
CA ILE A 9 -9.30 -25.74 -14.96
C ILE A 9 -10.34 -24.97 -15.75
N THR A 10 -11.30 -24.38 -15.05
CA THR A 10 -12.37 -23.56 -15.63
C THR A 10 -12.24 -22.11 -15.17
N ASN A 11 -13.02 -21.20 -15.73
CA ASN A 11 -13.07 -19.80 -15.27
C ASN A 11 -13.51 -19.66 -13.81
N LYS A 12 -14.20 -20.67 -13.25
CA LYS A 12 -14.61 -20.69 -11.84
C LYS A 12 -13.43 -20.86 -10.88
N ASP A 13 -12.34 -21.47 -11.37
CA ASP A 13 -11.11 -21.71 -10.60
C ASP A 13 -10.19 -20.49 -10.58
N LEU A 14 -10.48 -19.48 -11.42
CA LEU A 14 -9.74 -18.23 -11.42
C LEU A 14 -10.14 -17.32 -10.24
N PRO A 15 -9.22 -16.51 -9.72
CA PRO A 15 -9.48 -15.61 -8.58
C PRO A 15 -10.71 -14.72 -8.74
N HIS A 16 -11.03 -14.31 -9.95
CA HIS A 16 -12.19 -13.47 -10.27
C HIS A 16 -13.36 -14.25 -10.88
N ARG A 17 -13.29 -15.58 -10.95
CA ARG A 17 -14.33 -16.48 -11.50
C ARG A 17 -14.89 -16.02 -12.86
N GLY A 18 -14.08 -15.39 -13.70
CA GLY A 18 -14.47 -14.84 -14.99
C GLY A 18 -15.47 -13.67 -14.96
N LYS A 19 -15.92 -13.22 -13.79
CA LYS A 19 -16.85 -12.10 -13.69
C LYS A 19 -16.09 -10.78 -13.76
N ARG A 20 -16.23 -10.04 -14.87
CA ARG A 20 -15.96 -8.59 -14.88
C ARG A 20 -16.96 -7.93 -13.94
N LYS A 21 -16.48 -7.15 -12.98
CA LYS A 21 -17.36 -6.26 -12.22
C LYS A 21 -17.88 -5.20 -13.19
N GLU A 22 -19.17 -5.20 -13.46
CA GLU A 22 -19.82 -4.04 -14.06
C GLU A 22 -19.52 -2.80 -13.22
N GLY A 23 -19.07 -1.74 -13.89
CA GLY A 23 -18.71 -0.49 -13.21
C GLY A 23 -19.91 0.02 -12.41
N ARG A 24 -19.78 0.08 -11.09
CA ARG A 24 -20.75 0.80 -10.27
C ARG A 24 -20.66 2.27 -10.65
N HIS A 25 -21.75 2.84 -11.14
CA HIS A 25 -21.92 4.29 -11.23
C HIS A 25 -21.78 4.88 -9.83
N TYR A 26 -20.64 5.48 -9.54
CA TYR A 26 -20.45 6.24 -8.31
C TYR A 26 -21.25 7.54 -8.44
N ARG A 27 -22.25 7.73 -7.58
CA ARG A 27 -22.82 9.06 -7.36
C ARG A 27 -21.70 9.97 -6.89
N ASN A 28 -21.47 11.07 -7.61
CA ASN A 28 -20.55 12.13 -7.20
C ASN A 28 -21.07 12.77 -5.91
N VAL A 29 -20.67 12.25 -4.78
CA VAL A 29 -20.88 12.90 -3.48
C VAL A 29 -19.74 13.90 -3.34
N ARG A 30 -20.04 15.19 -3.48
CA ARG A 30 -19.10 16.27 -3.21
C ARG A 30 -18.73 16.23 -1.73
N ALA A 31 -17.58 15.64 -1.41
CA ALA A 31 -16.98 15.76 -0.09
C ALA A 31 -16.06 16.97 -0.11
N SER A 32 -16.54 18.09 0.39
CA SER A 32 -15.74 19.30 0.61
C SER A 32 -15.03 19.23 1.97
N ARG A 33 -14.09 18.33 2.15
CA ARG A 33 -13.12 18.46 3.24
C ARG A 33 -11.81 18.96 2.63
N PRO A 34 -11.24 20.08 3.15
CA PRO A 34 -9.94 20.54 2.69
C PRO A 34 -8.92 19.43 2.91
N PRO A 35 -7.91 19.29 2.03
CA PRO A 35 -6.82 18.33 2.23
C PRO A 35 -6.15 18.62 3.57
N ARG A 36 -5.82 17.57 4.33
CA ARG A 36 -5.20 17.67 5.66
C ARG A 36 -3.71 18.00 5.59
N GLY A 37 -3.15 18.05 4.39
CA GLY A 37 -1.76 18.37 4.06
C GLY A 37 -1.64 18.75 2.59
N GLU A 38 -0.50 18.56 1.98
CA GLU A 38 -0.28 18.89 0.57
C GLU A 38 -1.10 18.00 -0.36
N SER A 39 -1.72 18.64 -1.36
CA SER A 39 -2.47 17.92 -2.42
C SER A 39 -1.52 17.12 -3.30
N ILE A 40 -2.01 16.00 -3.84
CA ILE A 40 -1.31 15.19 -4.84
C ILE A 40 -0.90 16.01 -6.08
N GLU A 41 -1.57 17.13 -6.35
CA GLU A 41 -1.21 18.04 -7.45
C GLU A 41 0.17 18.67 -7.26
N GLN A 42 0.59 18.88 -6.01
CA GLN A 42 1.90 19.44 -5.66
C GLN A 42 3.02 18.39 -5.68
N ARG A 43 2.66 17.12 -5.90
CA ARG A 43 3.61 16.03 -5.98
C ARG A 43 4.44 16.14 -7.26
N PRO A 44 5.79 16.06 -7.19
CA PRO A 44 6.66 16.16 -8.36
C PRO A 44 6.25 15.19 -9.48
N ASP A 45 6.37 15.64 -10.74
CA ASP A 45 5.97 14.81 -11.89
C ASP A 45 6.82 13.55 -12.06
N GLU A 46 8.09 13.56 -11.61
CA GLU A 46 8.95 12.37 -11.59
C GLU A 46 8.30 11.18 -10.85
N VAL A 47 7.52 11.46 -9.80
CA VAL A 47 6.79 10.44 -9.04
C VAL A 47 5.73 9.75 -9.90
N LYS A 48 5.11 10.48 -10.84
CA LYS A 48 4.12 9.92 -11.79
C LYS A 48 4.78 8.94 -12.76
N GLN A 49 6.00 9.21 -13.17
CA GLN A 49 6.75 8.39 -14.13
C GLN A 49 7.20 7.04 -13.55
N ARG A 50 7.22 6.90 -12.22
CA ARG A 50 7.63 5.66 -11.52
C ARG A 50 9.02 5.16 -11.91
N LYS A 51 9.95 6.10 -12.16
CA LYS A 51 11.34 5.82 -12.54
C LYS A 51 12.32 5.99 -11.40
N THR A 52 11.92 6.70 -10.36
CA THR A 52 12.74 6.98 -9.18
C THR A 52 12.23 6.17 -7.99
N MET A 53 13.16 5.61 -7.22
CA MET A 53 12.89 4.87 -6.00
C MET A 53 12.59 5.82 -4.83
N GLY A 54 11.84 5.31 -3.84
CA GLY A 54 11.58 6.02 -2.60
C GLY A 54 10.23 6.74 -2.56
N HIS A 55 9.36 6.47 -3.51
CA HIS A 55 8.00 7.02 -3.56
C HIS A 55 6.98 5.91 -3.25
N TRP A 56 6.29 6.05 -2.12
CA TRP A 56 5.40 5.04 -1.60
C TRP A 56 3.93 5.43 -1.70
N GLU A 57 3.07 4.45 -1.79
CA GLU A 57 1.63 4.58 -1.56
C GLU A 57 1.31 3.86 -0.26
N MET A 58 0.54 4.49 0.63
CA MET A 58 0.18 3.91 1.92
C MET A 58 -1.33 3.76 2.03
N ASP A 59 -1.78 2.62 2.55
CA ASP A 59 -3.19 2.28 2.72
C ASP A 59 -3.42 1.41 3.95
N THR A 60 -4.68 1.25 4.35
CA THR A 60 -5.06 0.32 5.41
C THR A 60 -5.96 -0.79 4.90
N VAL A 61 -5.62 -2.02 5.25
CA VAL A 61 -6.43 -3.20 4.95
C VAL A 61 -7.22 -3.60 6.20
N VAL A 62 -8.53 -3.35 6.15
CA VAL A 62 -9.45 -3.61 7.26
C VAL A 62 -9.95 -5.05 7.20
N GLY A 63 -10.05 -5.70 8.35
CA GLY A 63 -10.58 -7.05 8.52
C GLY A 63 -12.11 -7.10 8.70
N CYS A 64 -12.58 -8.00 9.57
CA CYS A 64 -13.99 -8.06 9.94
C CYS A 64 -14.40 -6.86 10.80
N LYS A 65 -15.69 -6.55 10.85
CA LYS A 65 -16.23 -5.39 11.61
C LYS A 65 -15.95 -5.45 13.11
N LYS A 66 -15.80 -6.66 13.66
CA LYS A 66 -15.51 -6.88 15.10
C LYS A 66 -14.02 -6.78 15.45
N SER A 67 -13.14 -6.82 14.45
CA SER A 67 -11.69 -6.75 14.64
C SER A 67 -11.21 -5.30 14.70
N LYS A 68 -10.59 -4.89 15.81
CA LYS A 68 -9.91 -3.56 15.91
C LYS A 68 -8.61 -3.51 15.12
N PRO A 69 -7.74 -4.55 15.16
CA PRO A 69 -6.50 -4.55 14.39
C PRO A 69 -6.74 -4.46 12.90
N VAL A 70 -5.84 -3.72 12.23
CA VAL A 70 -5.80 -3.55 10.78
C VAL A 70 -4.37 -3.73 10.29
N LEU A 71 -4.18 -3.94 8.98
CA LEU A 71 -2.87 -3.92 8.37
C LEU A 71 -2.61 -2.55 7.73
N LEU A 72 -1.47 -1.95 8.03
CA LEU A 72 -0.89 -0.84 7.29
C LEU A 72 -0.05 -1.43 6.16
N VAL A 73 -0.28 -1.00 4.95
CA VAL A 73 0.42 -1.49 3.75
C VAL A 73 1.09 -0.30 3.08
N LEU A 74 2.39 -0.41 2.83
CA LEU A 74 3.15 0.55 2.05
C LEU A 74 3.63 -0.15 0.77
N THR A 75 3.27 0.41 -0.39
CA THR A 75 3.70 -0.08 -1.70
C THR A 75 4.70 0.89 -2.31
N GLU A 76 5.91 0.44 -2.60
CA GLU A 76 6.88 1.22 -3.35
C GLU A 76 6.48 1.27 -4.83
N ARG A 77 6.48 2.49 -5.41
CA ARG A 77 5.83 2.74 -6.71
C ARG A 77 6.59 2.22 -7.92
N LEU A 78 7.91 2.14 -7.86
CA LEU A 78 8.75 1.63 -8.93
C LEU A 78 8.78 0.10 -8.91
N SER A 79 9.24 -0.48 -7.81
CA SER A 79 9.48 -1.93 -7.65
C SER A 79 8.23 -2.73 -7.31
N ARG A 80 7.17 -2.08 -6.80
CA ARG A 80 5.99 -2.75 -6.22
C ARG A 80 6.29 -3.52 -4.94
N ARG A 81 7.39 -3.23 -4.29
CA ARG A 81 7.73 -3.84 -3.00
C ARG A 81 6.74 -3.42 -1.93
N GLU A 82 6.33 -4.38 -1.13
CA GLU A 82 5.39 -4.21 -0.03
C GLU A 82 6.10 -4.22 1.32
N ILE A 83 5.63 -3.37 2.23
CA ILE A 83 5.89 -3.46 3.66
C ILE A 83 4.53 -3.55 4.34
N ILE A 84 4.32 -4.58 5.17
CA ILE A 84 3.03 -4.83 5.81
C ILE A 84 3.21 -4.84 7.32
N MET A 85 2.48 -3.97 8.01
CA MET A 85 2.57 -3.82 9.46
C MET A 85 1.20 -4.00 10.12
N LYS A 86 1.13 -4.82 11.17
CA LYS A 86 -0.07 -4.92 12.01
C LYS A 86 -0.16 -3.70 12.93
N MET A 87 -1.30 -3.00 12.87
CA MET A 87 -1.65 -1.94 13.81
C MET A 87 -2.75 -2.41 14.78
N LYS A 88 -2.77 -1.86 15.99
CA LYS A 88 -3.77 -2.22 17.01
C LYS A 88 -5.18 -1.76 16.65
N ASP A 89 -5.29 -0.67 15.89
CA ASP A 89 -6.53 -0.05 15.44
C ASP A 89 -6.28 0.88 14.23
N ARG A 90 -7.37 1.42 13.68
CA ARG A 90 -7.37 2.33 12.53
C ARG A 90 -7.40 3.79 12.97
N THR A 91 -6.41 4.23 13.76
CA THR A 91 -6.29 5.62 14.23
C THR A 91 -5.04 6.29 13.67
N ALA A 92 -5.04 7.64 13.61
CA ALA A 92 -3.88 8.42 13.20
C ALA A 92 -2.66 8.13 14.08
N SER A 93 -2.86 8.07 15.41
CA SER A 93 -1.80 7.73 16.36
C SER A 93 -1.20 6.35 16.10
N SER A 94 -2.02 5.34 15.77
CA SER A 94 -1.52 3.99 15.43
C SER A 94 -0.69 4.00 14.14
N THR A 95 -1.09 4.81 13.16
CA THR A 95 -0.34 4.96 11.90
C THR A 95 1.00 5.66 12.13
N VAL A 96 1.01 6.78 12.85
CA VAL A 96 2.26 7.48 13.22
C VAL A 96 3.20 6.56 13.99
N ASN A 97 2.68 5.80 14.97
CA ASN A 97 3.48 4.83 15.72
C ASN A 97 4.04 3.70 14.84
N ALA A 98 3.31 3.27 13.81
CA ALA A 98 3.82 2.28 12.85
C ALA A 98 4.98 2.86 12.03
N ILE A 99 4.85 4.08 11.53
CA ILE A 99 5.93 4.76 10.79
C ILE A 99 7.12 5.04 11.71
N ASN A 100 6.91 5.43 12.98
CA ASN A 100 7.98 5.59 13.96
C ASN A 100 8.77 4.29 14.20
N ARG A 101 8.08 3.13 14.25
CA ARG A 101 8.75 1.82 14.34
C ARG A 101 9.57 1.51 13.10
N LEU A 102 9.04 1.87 11.92
CA LEU A 102 9.74 1.67 10.66
C LEU A 102 11.00 2.55 10.58
N GLU A 103 10.91 3.82 11.00
CA GLU A 103 12.05 4.73 11.06
C GLU A 103 13.13 4.24 12.04
N ARG A 104 12.75 3.72 13.22
CA ARG A 104 13.71 3.10 14.15
C ARG A 104 14.44 1.90 13.53
N ARG A 105 13.72 1.09 12.74
CA ARG A 105 14.30 -0.09 12.08
C ARG A 105 15.34 0.28 11.02
N TYR A 106 15.09 1.34 10.26
CA TYR A 106 15.97 1.76 9.16
C TYR A 106 17.01 2.79 9.59
N GLY A 107 16.77 3.52 10.67
CA GLY A 107 17.58 4.68 11.07
C GLY A 107 17.24 5.94 10.27
N LYS A 108 17.57 7.11 10.82
CA LYS A 108 17.16 8.44 10.30
C LYS A 108 17.54 8.66 8.83
N SER A 109 18.83 8.51 8.52
CA SER A 109 19.37 8.83 7.19
C SER A 109 18.85 7.90 6.11
N PHE A 110 18.87 6.59 6.39
CA PHE A 110 18.41 5.59 5.43
C PHE A 110 16.89 5.64 5.23
N PHE A 111 16.11 5.86 6.30
CA PHE A 111 14.67 6.08 6.18
C PHE A 111 14.37 7.27 5.27
N LYS A 112 15.03 8.40 5.46
CA LYS A 112 14.82 9.61 4.65
C LYS A 112 15.16 9.39 3.16
N ALA A 113 16.22 8.63 2.86
CA ALA A 113 16.58 8.28 1.50
C ALA A 113 15.55 7.34 0.85
N LEU A 114 15.06 6.35 1.62
CA LEU A 114 14.17 5.30 1.13
C LEU A 114 12.70 5.73 1.08
N PHE A 115 12.26 6.67 1.93
CA PHE A 115 10.88 7.15 2.01
C PHE A 115 10.81 8.66 1.67
N ARG A 116 11.18 9.01 0.42
CA ARG A 116 11.18 10.40 -0.06
C ARG A 116 9.79 11.02 0.00
N SER A 117 8.79 10.27 -0.44
CA SER A 117 7.40 10.69 -0.32
C SER A 117 6.46 9.51 -0.12
N ILE A 118 5.34 9.77 0.55
CA ILE A 118 4.27 8.79 0.75
C ILE A 118 2.96 9.44 0.32
N THR A 119 2.22 8.76 -0.57
CA THR A 119 0.89 9.19 -1.03
C THR A 119 -0.19 8.43 -0.26
N VAL A 120 -1.16 9.16 0.31
CA VAL A 120 -2.25 8.62 1.12
C VAL A 120 -3.60 9.11 0.62
N ASP A 121 -4.70 8.45 1.03
CA ASP A 121 -6.04 9.02 0.87
C ASP A 121 -6.39 9.94 2.06
N ASN A 122 -7.64 10.44 2.05
CA ASN A 122 -8.17 11.30 3.11
C ASN A 122 -8.76 10.49 4.29
N GLY A 123 -8.28 9.27 4.53
CA GLY A 123 -8.69 8.44 5.66
C GLY A 123 -8.39 9.09 7.01
N VAL A 124 -9.20 8.79 8.03
CA VAL A 124 -9.00 9.33 9.40
C VAL A 124 -7.68 8.86 10.00
N GLU A 125 -7.19 7.70 9.59
CA GLU A 125 -5.91 7.12 9.98
C GLU A 125 -4.69 7.89 9.47
N PHE A 126 -4.86 8.74 8.47
CA PHE A 126 -3.81 9.59 7.90
C PHE A 126 -4.00 11.07 8.25
N ALA A 127 -4.83 11.36 9.27
CA ALA A 127 -5.18 12.73 9.63
C ALA A 127 -4.04 13.55 10.22
N ASP A 128 -3.07 12.90 10.84
CA ASP A 128 -1.91 13.55 11.48
C ASP A 128 -0.75 13.65 10.49
N CYS A 129 -0.84 14.64 9.58
CA CYS A 129 0.20 14.91 8.59
C CYS A 129 1.54 15.24 9.25
N SER A 130 1.53 16.10 10.26
CA SER A 130 2.75 16.53 10.96
C SER A 130 3.43 15.36 11.69
N GLY A 131 2.66 14.49 12.33
CA GLY A 131 3.18 13.28 12.95
C GLY A 131 3.73 12.27 11.92
N LEU A 132 3.14 12.19 10.73
CA LEU A 132 3.65 11.34 9.65
C LEU A 132 4.93 11.89 9.02
N GLU A 133 5.03 13.20 8.80
CA GLU A 133 6.21 13.85 8.22
C GLU A 133 7.36 14.03 9.21
N GLY A 134 7.05 14.20 10.51
CA GLY A 134 8.03 14.46 11.57
C GLY A 134 8.86 13.22 11.92
N SER A 135 10.18 13.39 11.99
CA SER A 135 11.11 12.36 12.44
C SER A 135 11.17 12.26 13.96
N ILE A 136 11.24 11.03 14.50
CA ILE A 136 11.51 10.80 15.93
C ILE A 136 12.90 11.29 16.36
N TYR A 137 13.79 11.52 15.40
CA TYR A 137 15.14 12.06 15.60
C TYR A 137 15.24 13.56 15.32
N GLY A 138 14.09 14.23 15.14
CA GLY A 138 14.01 15.65 14.81
C GLY A 138 14.11 15.94 13.32
N GLY A 139 13.38 16.99 12.89
CA GLY A 139 13.26 17.39 11.48
C GLY A 139 12.24 16.56 10.71
N GLN A 140 12.26 16.68 9.38
CA GLN A 140 11.35 16.00 8.46
C GLN A 140 11.96 14.71 7.95
N ARG A 141 11.21 13.60 8.05
CA ARG A 141 11.63 12.27 7.56
C ARG A 141 11.13 11.93 6.16
N THR A 142 9.96 12.42 5.78
CA THR A 142 9.30 12.14 4.50
C THR A 142 8.35 13.26 4.14
N LYS A 143 7.83 13.27 2.91
CA LYS A 143 6.77 14.17 2.46
C LYS A 143 5.48 13.41 2.23
N ILE A 144 4.34 13.91 2.75
CA ILE A 144 3.03 13.30 2.60
C ILE A 144 2.21 14.05 1.56
N TYR A 145 1.66 13.33 0.59
CA TYR A 145 0.71 13.86 -0.41
C TYR A 145 -0.64 13.19 -0.27
N TYR A 146 -1.70 13.98 -0.29
CA TYR A 146 -3.08 13.51 -0.18
C TYR A 146 -3.75 13.43 -1.54
N CYS A 147 -4.34 12.27 -1.84
CA CYS A 147 -5.16 12.08 -3.04
C CYS A 147 -6.43 12.91 -2.99
N HIS A 148 -7.02 13.15 -4.16
CA HIS A 148 -8.35 13.73 -4.21
C HIS A 148 -9.37 12.76 -3.59
N PRO A 149 -10.43 13.29 -2.97
CA PRO A 149 -11.53 12.45 -2.48
C PRO A 149 -12.10 11.59 -3.60
N TYR A 150 -12.35 10.31 -3.29
CA TYR A 150 -12.90 9.31 -4.22
C TYR A 150 -12.03 8.98 -5.46
N SER A 151 -10.78 9.36 -5.49
CA SER A 151 -9.85 9.15 -6.61
C SER A 151 -8.90 7.97 -6.35
N SER A 152 -9.47 6.77 -6.18
CA SER A 152 -8.67 5.56 -5.89
C SER A 152 -7.64 5.23 -6.98
N TRP A 153 -7.90 5.62 -8.23
CA TRP A 153 -6.98 5.43 -9.36
C TRP A 153 -5.64 6.15 -9.19
N GLU A 154 -5.58 7.20 -8.37
CA GLU A 154 -4.33 7.92 -8.05
C GLU A 154 -3.35 7.06 -7.24
N ARG A 155 -3.87 5.98 -6.61
CA ARG A 155 -3.12 4.95 -5.87
C ARG A 155 -3.26 3.56 -6.51
N GLY A 156 -3.20 3.47 -7.83
CA GLY A 156 -3.41 2.22 -8.57
C GLY A 156 -2.42 1.10 -8.22
N SER A 157 -1.24 1.43 -7.65
CA SER A 157 -0.31 0.41 -7.16
C SER A 157 -0.89 -0.31 -5.94
N ASN A 158 -1.39 0.43 -4.96
CA ASN A 158 -2.02 -0.13 -3.76
C ASN A 158 -3.26 -0.98 -4.07
N GLU A 159 -4.13 -0.57 -5.00
CA GLU A 159 -5.31 -1.36 -5.35
C GLU A 159 -4.94 -2.76 -5.83
N ASN A 160 -3.97 -2.85 -6.73
CA ASN A 160 -3.50 -4.13 -7.25
C ASN A 160 -2.84 -4.98 -6.17
N GLN A 161 -2.01 -4.38 -5.32
CA GLN A 161 -1.34 -5.07 -4.23
C GLN A 161 -2.32 -5.54 -3.16
N ASN A 162 -3.26 -4.69 -2.77
CA ASN A 162 -4.33 -5.07 -1.85
C ASN A 162 -5.19 -6.21 -2.39
N ALA A 163 -5.42 -6.27 -3.71
CA ALA A 163 -6.12 -7.40 -4.34
C ALA A 163 -5.31 -8.71 -4.24
N LEU A 164 -3.98 -8.65 -4.36
CA LEU A 164 -3.11 -9.81 -4.15
C LEU A 164 -3.08 -10.21 -2.67
N LEU A 165 -2.91 -9.24 -1.75
CA LEU A 165 -2.93 -9.49 -0.30
C LEU A 165 -4.25 -10.13 0.15
N ARG A 166 -5.36 -9.79 -0.50
CA ARG A 166 -6.69 -10.37 -0.23
C ARG A 166 -6.82 -11.84 -0.63
N ARG A 167 -5.85 -12.41 -1.35
CA ARG A 167 -5.78 -13.86 -1.58
C ARG A 167 -5.35 -14.59 -0.31
N THR A 168 -4.45 -14.00 0.48
CA THR A 168 -4.01 -14.54 1.77
C THR A 168 -4.96 -14.13 2.90
N PHE A 169 -5.41 -12.87 2.92
CA PHE A 169 -6.32 -12.33 3.92
C PHE A 169 -7.63 -11.84 3.27
N PRO A 170 -8.61 -12.72 3.02
CA PRO A 170 -9.88 -12.35 2.41
C PRO A 170 -10.64 -11.26 3.21
N LYS A 171 -11.61 -10.61 2.56
CA LYS A 171 -12.51 -9.69 3.27
C LYS A 171 -13.22 -10.43 4.40
N GLY A 172 -13.26 -9.81 5.59
CA GLY A 172 -13.83 -10.44 6.78
C GLY A 172 -12.82 -11.21 7.64
N THR A 173 -11.53 -11.28 7.24
CA THR A 173 -10.48 -11.87 8.10
C THR A 173 -10.43 -11.16 9.45
N ASP A 174 -10.39 -11.93 10.53
CA ASP A 174 -10.18 -11.40 11.87
C ASP A 174 -8.68 -11.22 12.16
N PHE A 175 -8.21 -10.00 12.05
CA PHE A 175 -6.79 -9.70 12.30
C PHE A 175 -6.37 -9.82 13.75
N THR A 176 -7.28 -10.00 14.70
CA THR A 176 -6.88 -10.32 16.09
C THR A 176 -6.16 -11.65 16.16
N ARG A 177 -6.61 -12.62 15.36
CA ARG A 177 -6.09 -14.00 15.30
C ARG A 177 -4.89 -14.18 14.35
N VAL A 178 -4.63 -13.18 13.48
CA VAL A 178 -3.51 -13.27 12.53
C VAL A 178 -2.21 -12.93 13.25
N THR A 179 -1.25 -13.85 13.21
CA THR A 179 0.06 -13.67 13.84
C THR A 179 0.98 -12.78 13.01
N HIS A 180 2.00 -12.18 13.64
CA HIS A 180 3.04 -11.43 12.92
C HIS A 180 3.80 -12.31 11.93
N LYS A 181 4.00 -13.61 12.25
CA LYS A 181 4.63 -14.58 11.34
C LYS A 181 3.80 -14.80 10.07
N ALA A 182 2.47 -14.88 10.17
CA ALA A 182 1.59 -15.01 9.02
C ALA A 182 1.61 -13.75 8.14
N ILE A 183 1.70 -12.56 8.75
CA ILE A 183 1.82 -11.29 8.02
C ILE A 183 3.16 -11.23 7.28
N ALA A 184 4.26 -11.57 7.95
CA ALA A 184 5.60 -11.61 7.33
C ALA A 184 5.66 -12.61 6.17
N ALA A 185 5.01 -13.78 6.31
CA ALA A 185 4.92 -14.77 5.22
C ALA A 185 4.14 -14.21 4.01
N ALA A 186 3.04 -13.48 4.25
CA ALA A 186 2.27 -12.84 3.19
C ALA A 186 3.07 -11.72 2.50
N GLU A 187 3.78 -10.90 3.26
CA GLU A 187 4.68 -9.87 2.75
C GLU A 187 5.78 -10.48 1.87
N MET A 188 6.44 -11.52 2.36
CA MET A 188 7.48 -12.23 1.61
C MET A 188 6.91 -12.80 0.31
N TRP A 189 5.74 -13.47 0.36
CA TRP A 189 5.09 -14.01 -0.83
C TRP A 189 4.79 -12.93 -1.87
N LEU A 190 4.25 -11.77 -1.45
CA LEU A 190 3.97 -10.64 -2.34
C LEU A 190 5.25 -10.09 -2.99
N ASN A 191 6.33 -10.02 -2.24
CA ASN A 191 7.61 -9.46 -2.70
C ASN A 191 8.39 -10.42 -3.59
N THR A 192 8.20 -11.73 -3.45
CA THR A 192 8.82 -12.77 -4.30
C THR A 192 7.91 -13.26 -5.43
N TYR A 193 6.67 -12.76 -5.50
CA TYR A 193 5.74 -13.13 -6.57
C TYR A 193 6.19 -12.59 -7.93
N PRO A 194 6.37 -13.46 -8.97
CA PRO A 194 6.80 -13.04 -10.30
C PRO A 194 5.78 -12.12 -10.97
N ARG A 195 6.25 -11.04 -11.61
CA ARG A 195 5.40 -10.02 -12.24
C ARG A 195 5.71 -9.88 -13.72
N ALA A 196 4.71 -10.06 -14.56
CA ALA A 196 4.85 -9.92 -16.01
C ALA A 196 5.41 -8.55 -16.42
N MET A 197 5.03 -7.46 -15.68
CA MET A 197 5.52 -6.11 -15.93
C MET A 197 7.04 -5.94 -15.72
N PHE A 198 7.69 -6.88 -15.01
CA PHE A 198 9.14 -6.90 -14.76
C PHE A 198 9.84 -8.05 -15.50
N GLY A 199 9.24 -8.56 -16.57
CA GLY A 199 9.77 -9.73 -17.28
C GLY A 199 9.83 -10.98 -16.39
N TYR A 200 8.82 -11.15 -15.52
CA TYR A 200 8.69 -12.23 -14.54
C TYR A 200 9.71 -12.19 -13.38
N ARG A 201 10.46 -11.12 -13.24
CA ARG A 201 11.21 -10.84 -12.01
C ARG A 201 10.26 -10.49 -10.87
N CYS A 202 10.69 -10.66 -9.62
CA CYS A 202 9.90 -10.31 -8.46
C CYS A 202 10.12 -8.84 -8.02
N ALA A 203 9.25 -8.35 -7.13
CA ALA A 203 9.35 -6.99 -6.61
C ALA A 203 10.62 -6.76 -5.78
N GLU A 204 11.06 -7.80 -5.04
CA GLU A 204 12.28 -7.75 -4.24
C GLU A 204 13.52 -7.59 -5.11
N ASP A 205 13.62 -8.33 -6.24
CA ASP A 205 14.77 -8.22 -7.15
C ASP A 205 14.93 -6.80 -7.69
N VAL A 206 13.81 -6.21 -8.16
CA VAL A 206 13.78 -4.83 -8.69
C VAL A 206 14.11 -3.82 -7.58
N PHE A 207 13.61 -4.05 -6.37
CA PHE A 207 13.88 -3.18 -5.23
C PHE A 207 15.35 -3.19 -4.84
N GLN A 208 15.99 -4.36 -4.73
CA GLN A 208 17.40 -4.50 -4.35
C GLN A 208 18.34 -3.89 -5.39
N GLU A 209 18.03 -4.06 -6.68
CA GLU A 209 18.79 -3.43 -7.77
C GLU A 209 18.83 -1.90 -7.63
N HIS A 210 17.68 -1.26 -7.35
CA HIS A 210 17.61 0.19 -7.22
C HIS A 210 18.11 0.68 -5.85
N LEU A 211 18.02 -0.16 -4.82
CA LEU A 211 18.55 0.13 -3.50
C LEU A 211 20.07 0.26 -3.52
N ALA A 212 20.76 -0.54 -4.34
CA ALA A 212 22.21 -0.47 -4.52
C ALA A 212 22.68 0.84 -5.18
N LEU A 213 21.77 1.62 -5.74
CA LEU A 213 22.06 2.91 -6.39
C LEU A 213 21.78 4.12 -5.47
N LEU A 214 21.24 3.91 -4.25
CA LEU A 214 21.00 4.94 -3.24
C LEU A 214 22.23 5.18 -2.38
#